data_179c762a67f344c27dc922a4abd29fd7
#
_entry.id   179c762a67f344c27dc922a4abd29fd7
#
_cell.length_a   1.000
_cell.length_b   1.000
_cell.length_c   1.000
_cell.angle_alpha   90.00
_cell.angle_beta   90.00
_cell.angle_gamma   90.00
#
_symmetry.space_group_name_H-M   'P 1'
#
loop_
_entity.id
_entity.type
_entity.pdbx_description
1 polymer ?
#
loop_
_entity_poly.entity_id
_entity_poly.type
_entity_poly.pdbx_seq_one_letter_code
_entity_poly.pdbx_strand_id
1 'polypeptide(L)'
;MSNFNSKKKEEKILAPQSKLSSLQARWFEAHSISGSLILIPLFIILFTGTISFFQKELRAWHTPALQLVESPPLRSVDQFLEDKLEKLPRNTQNIFIKFPDRWEPVLSAKWRIPNAEESHSHVFNPINGDQINNNALSSEFAHHLYVWHFLHPLPMGINIAGAIALIWFALAISGVYMNRNKFIPQFKSWRVRKGRAFQSWIHTVSATITLPLHFIYGITGTYFGAGIIVIPIIALIAFDGDQIELRKYLSTKSEPKFTNTTVEVIPPLDPFILSTYSVVPRAKLLYLSIQKPFDEGAEAHVYFEEADGGRGEAIYRLHEGSQPINVIKNDDIPAGIN
;
A
#
# COMPACT_ATOMS: atom_id res chain seq x y z
N MET A 1 64.48 11.62 -40.77
CA MET A 1 64.13 11.31 -39.34
C MET A 1 62.64 11.64 -39.01
N SER A 2 61.75 11.89 -39.94
CA SER A 2 60.34 12.28 -39.63
C SER A 2 59.30 11.15 -39.74
N ASN A 3 59.65 9.99 -40.29
CA ASN A 3 58.66 8.88 -40.49
C ASN A 3 58.52 7.87 -39.36
N PHE A 4 59.35 7.99 -38.29
CA PHE A 4 59.30 7.03 -37.19
C PHE A 4 58.30 7.44 -36.09
N ASN A 5 57.94 8.72 -36.05
CA ASN A 5 57.01 9.24 -35.04
C ASN A 5 55.52 9.17 -35.46
N SER A 6 55.22 9.04 -36.75
CA SER A 6 53.84 8.92 -37.21
C SER A 6 53.25 7.51 -36.94
N LYS A 7 54.09 6.45 -37.18
CA LYS A 7 53.66 5.06 -36.91
C LYS A 7 53.38 4.77 -35.43
N LYS A 8 54.14 5.39 -34.51
CA LYS A 8 53.91 5.25 -33.05
C LYS A 8 52.67 6.00 -32.57
N LYS A 9 52.18 6.97 -33.34
CA LYS A 9 50.97 7.72 -33.03
C LYS A 9 49.69 7.02 -33.54
N GLU A 10 49.81 6.30 -34.67
CA GLU A 10 48.70 5.48 -35.19
C GLU A 10 48.49 4.17 -34.42
N GLU A 11 49.56 3.53 -33.93
CA GLU A 11 49.45 2.32 -33.09
C GLU A 11 48.81 2.61 -31.71
N LYS A 12 48.86 3.85 -31.24
CA LYS A 12 48.23 4.25 -29.97
C LYS A 12 46.75 4.54 -30.09
N ILE A 13 46.21 4.63 -31.30
CA ILE A 13 44.76 4.86 -31.56
C ILE A 13 43.97 3.54 -31.63
N LEU A 14 44.66 2.43 -31.87
CA LEU A 14 44.12 1.08 -31.85
C LEU A 14 44.50 0.33 -30.58
N ALA A 15 44.33 0.96 -29.40
CA ALA A 15 44.30 0.19 -28.16
C ALA A 15 43.15 -0.83 -28.28
N PRO A 16 43.41 -2.14 -28.13
CA PRO A 16 42.39 -3.13 -28.28
C PRO A 16 41.28 -2.80 -27.28
N GLN A 17 40.08 -2.52 -27.78
CA GLN A 17 38.89 -2.52 -26.94
C GLN A 17 38.95 -3.86 -26.19
N SER A 18 39.13 -3.83 -24.88
CA SER A 18 39.21 -5.02 -24.06
C SER A 18 37.97 -5.84 -24.41
N LYS A 19 38.18 -6.94 -25.13
CA LYS A 19 37.10 -7.90 -25.45
C LYS A 19 36.51 -8.28 -24.09
N LEU A 20 35.25 -7.91 -23.87
CA LEU A 20 34.50 -8.37 -22.71
C LEU A 20 34.67 -9.89 -22.67
N SER A 21 34.92 -10.44 -21.47
CA SER A 21 34.88 -11.90 -21.35
C SER A 21 33.53 -12.39 -21.87
N SER A 22 33.48 -13.59 -22.42
CA SER A 22 32.24 -14.17 -22.95
C SER A 22 31.08 -14.11 -21.92
N LEU A 23 31.42 -14.21 -20.67
CA LEU A 23 30.46 -14.10 -19.56
C LEU A 23 29.96 -12.67 -19.37
N GLN A 24 30.84 -11.67 -19.39
CA GLN A 24 30.43 -10.26 -19.28
C GLN A 24 29.57 -9.82 -20.46
N ALA A 25 29.83 -10.30 -21.65
CA ALA A 25 29.02 -10.04 -22.83
C ALA A 25 27.59 -10.61 -22.64
N ARG A 26 27.46 -11.84 -22.14
CA ARG A 26 26.16 -12.45 -21.86
C ARG A 26 25.36 -11.67 -20.77
N TRP A 27 26.03 -11.25 -19.71
CA TRP A 27 25.38 -10.41 -18.67
C TRP A 27 24.89 -9.09 -19.23
N PHE A 28 25.68 -8.45 -20.09
CA PHE A 28 25.28 -7.20 -20.74
C PHE A 28 24.09 -7.40 -21.68
N GLU A 29 24.08 -8.46 -22.47
CA GLU A 29 22.99 -8.80 -23.35
C GLU A 29 21.71 -9.11 -22.57
N ALA A 30 21.77 -9.95 -21.55
CA ALA A 30 20.64 -10.27 -20.70
C ALA A 30 20.07 -9.02 -20.00
N HIS A 31 20.94 -8.17 -19.44
CA HIS A 31 20.55 -6.91 -18.82
C HIS A 31 19.85 -5.99 -19.82
N SER A 32 20.39 -5.84 -21.01
CA SER A 32 19.84 -4.95 -22.04
C SER A 32 18.48 -5.42 -22.56
N ILE A 33 18.34 -6.72 -22.84
CA ILE A 33 17.08 -7.29 -23.32
C ILE A 33 16.01 -7.20 -22.23
N SER A 34 16.31 -7.68 -21.04
CA SER A 34 15.35 -7.67 -19.92
C SER A 34 14.98 -6.24 -19.53
N GLY A 35 15.96 -5.32 -19.47
CA GLY A 35 15.70 -3.92 -19.18
C GLY A 35 14.81 -3.24 -20.22
N SER A 36 15.02 -3.53 -21.50
CA SER A 36 14.19 -3.01 -22.57
C SER A 36 12.75 -3.56 -22.50
N LEU A 37 12.60 -4.83 -22.15
CA LEU A 37 11.30 -5.49 -22.03
C LEU A 37 10.43 -4.87 -20.94
N ILE A 38 11.02 -4.59 -19.77
CA ILE A 38 10.26 -4.06 -18.61
C ILE A 38 10.23 -2.54 -18.55
N LEU A 39 10.90 -1.82 -19.46
CA LEU A 39 11.08 -0.37 -19.38
C LEU A 39 9.75 0.39 -19.23
N ILE A 40 8.79 0.13 -20.12
CA ILE A 40 7.51 0.83 -20.13
C ILE A 40 6.65 0.48 -18.91
N PRO A 41 6.36 -0.80 -18.60
CA PRO A 41 5.56 -1.13 -17.44
C PRO A 41 6.25 -0.73 -16.12
N LEU A 42 7.57 -0.85 -16.02
CA LEU A 42 8.30 -0.37 -14.84
C LEU A 42 8.18 1.15 -14.68
N PHE A 43 8.27 1.91 -15.78
CA PHE A 43 8.05 3.36 -15.74
C PHE A 43 6.65 3.70 -15.23
N ILE A 44 5.61 3.01 -15.72
CA ILE A 44 4.23 3.22 -15.26
C ILE A 44 4.13 2.96 -13.75
N ILE A 45 4.64 1.83 -13.27
CA ILE A 45 4.62 1.45 -11.85
C ILE A 45 5.33 2.51 -11.00
N LEU A 46 6.55 2.90 -11.36
CA LEU A 46 7.34 3.85 -10.59
C LEU A 46 6.75 5.26 -10.62
N PHE A 47 6.31 5.73 -11.77
CA PHE A 47 5.73 7.05 -11.94
C PHE A 47 4.43 7.18 -11.14
N THR A 48 3.50 6.25 -11.33
CA THR A 48 2.22 6.25 -10.61
C THR A 48 2.41 6.03 -9.12
N GLY A 49 3.33 5.15 -8.71
CA GLY A 49 3.69 4.93 -7.31
C GLY A 49 4.25 6.17 -6.64
N THR A 50 5.15 6.89 -7.30
CA THR A 50 5.72 8.14 -6.77
C THR A 50 4.63 9.18 -6.51
N ILE A 51 3.68 9.34 -7.44
CA ILE A 51 2.58 10.28 -7.26
C ILE A 51 1.59 9.77 -6.20
N SER A 52 1.40 8.47 -6.08
CA SER A 52 0.50 7.86 -5.08
C SER A 52 0.92 8.13 -3.63
N PHE A 53 2.17 8.49 -3.35
CA PHE A 53 2.57 9.00 -2.03
C PHE A 53 1.78 10.24 -1.60
N PHE A 54 1.37 11.04 -2.57
CA PHE A 54 0.58 12.26 -2.37
C PHE A 54 -0.92 12.04 -2.64
N GLN A 55 -1.39 10.81 -2.57
CA GLN A 55 -2.77 10.46 -2.91
C GLN A 55 -3.79 11.23 -2.06
N LYS A 56 -3.52 11.39 -0.77
CA LYS A 56 -4.41 12.10 0.16
C LYS A 56 -4.46 13.60 -0.14
N GLU A 57 -3.30 14.20 -0.39
CA GLU A 57 -3.16 15.61 -0.74
C GLU A 57 -3.82 15.90 -2.09
N LEU A 58 -3.58 15.04 -3.08
CA LEU A 58 -4.19 15.16 -4.41
C LEU A 58 -5.72 15.03 -4.33
N ARG A 59 -6.20 14.11 -3.51
CA ARG A 59 -7.64 13.95 -3.29
C ARG A 59 -8.24 15.18 -2.63
N ALA A 60 -7.63 15.69 -1.56
CA ALA A 60 -8.07 16.90 -0.89
C ALA A 60 -8.03 18.12 -1.84
N TRP A 61 -6.99 18.23 -2.67
CA TRP A 61 -6.86 19.31 -3.64
C TRP A 61 -7.92 19.24 -4.75
N HIS A 62 -8.18 18.06 -5.27
CA HIS A 62 -9.12 17.86 -6.40
C HIS A 62 -10.60 17.83 -5.97
N THR A 63 -10.89 17.65 -4.68
CA THR A 63 -12.25 17.47 -4.18
C THR A 63 -12.71 18.72 -3.40
N PRO A 64 -13.44 19.68 -4.02
CA PRO A 64 -13.83 20.93 -3.36
C PRO A 64 -14.63 20.70 -2.08
N ALA A 65 -15.44 19.65 -2.01
CA ALA A 65 -16.24 19.31 -0.82
C ALA A 65 -15.37 19.02 0.41
N LEU A 66 -14.13 18.51 0.23
CA LEU A 66 -13.20 18.27 1.33
C LEU A 66 -12.49 19.55 1.80
N GLN A 67 -12.41 20.57 0.95
CA GLN A 67 -11.76 21.85 1.30
C GLN A 67 -12.64 22.76 2.15
N LEU A 68 -13.96 22.56 2.11
CA LEU A 68 -14.95 23.38 2.79
C LEU A 68 -15.23 22.94 4.23
N VAL A 69 -14.67 21.81 4.65
CA VAL A 69 -14.93 21.24 5.97
C VAL A 69 -13.71 21.45 6.86
N GLU A 70 -13.86 22.30 7.88
CA GLU A 70 -12.90 22.33 8.98
C GLU A 70 -13.05 21.04 9.78
N SER A 71 -11.93 20.48 10.29
CA SER A 71 -11.96 19.27 11.12
C SER A 71 -12.53 19.57 12.52
N PRO A 72 -13.83 19.39 12.75
CA PRO A 72 -14.40 19.61 14.07
C PRO A 72 -14.24 18.38 14.92
N PRO A 73 -14.39 18.50 16.24
CA PRO A 73 -14.57 17.34 17.09
C PRO A 73 -15.85 16.60 16.67
N LEU A 74 -15.75 15.30 16.50
CA LEU A 74 -16.89 14.44 16.23
C LEU A 74 -17.88 14.56 17.40
N ARG A 75 -19.11 14.93 17.15
CA ARG A 75 -20.13 15.10 18.21
C ARG A 75 -20.84 13.78 18.54
N SER A 76 -21.32 13.08 17.53
CA SER A 76 -22.06 11.83 17.67
C SER A 76 -22.10 11.09 16.35
N VAL A 77 -21.85 9.79 16.36
CA VAL A 77 -22.02 8.93 15.18
C VAL A 77 -23.47 8.53 15.04
N ASP A 78 -24.13 8.26 16.16
CA ASP A 78 -25.53 7.82 16.18
C ASP A 78 -26.42 8.85 15.56
N GLN A 79 -26.25 10.15 15.86
CA GLN A 79 -27.04 11.24 15.28
C GLN A 79 -27.05 11.24 13.74
N PHE A 80 -25.94 10.78 13.11
CA PHE A 80 -25.84 10.79 11.65
C PHE A 80 -26.25 9.47 11.00
N LEU A 81 -26.19 8.37 11.74
CA LEU A 81 -26.36 7.03 11.20
C LEU A 81 -27.59 6.30 11.68
N GLU A 82 -28.27 6.76 12.74
CA GLU A 82 -29.41 6.07 13.34
C GLU A 82 -30.45 5.65 12.28
N ASP A 83 -30.98 6.59 11.51
CA ASP A 83 -31.94 6.34 10.42
C ASP A 83 -31.44 5.37 9.36
N LYS A 84 -30.12 5.26 9.17
CA LYS A 84 -29.51 4.38 8.17
C LYS A 84 -29.28 2.99 8.73
N LEU A 85 -28.84 2.90 9.99
CA LEU A 85 -28.58 1.63 10.67
C LEU A 85 -29.87 0.86 10.94
N GLU A 86 -30.96 1.55 11.30
CA GLU A 86 -32.28 0.95 11.47
C GLU A 86 -32.84 0.28 10.20
N LYS A 87 -32.48 0.85 9.02
CA LYS A 87 -32.93 0.37 7.71
C LYS A 87 -32.02 -0.69 7.08
N LEU A 88 -30.98 -1.12 7.79
CA LEU A 88 -30.04 -2.10 7.25
C LEU A 88 -30.70 -3.49 7.12
N PRO A 89 -30.47 -4.16 5.98
CA PRO A 89 -30.86 -5.55 5.82
C PRO A 89 -30.17 -6.48 6.83
N ARG A 90 -30.88 -7.44 7.36
CA ARG A 90 -30.39 -8.42 8.35
C ARG A 90 -29.19 -9.24 7.87
N ASN A 91 -29.03 -9.39 6.57
CA ASN A 91 -27.90 -10.09 5.95
C ASN A 91 -26.67 -9.19 5.72
N THR A 92 -26.64 -7.98 6.29
CA THR A 92 -25.47 -7.09 6.22
C THR A 92 -24.24 -7.80 6.79
N GLN A 93 -23.16 -7.85 6.01
CA GLN A 93 -21.94 -8.56 6.41
C GLN A 93 -21.01 -7.68 7.24
N ASN A 94 -20.83 -6.42 6.82
CA ASN A 94 -19.88 -5.52 7.46
C ASN A 94 -20.43 -4.11 7.50
N ILE A 95 -20.15 -3.39 8.59
CA ILE A 95 -20.26 -1.94 8.71
C ILE A 95 -18.85 -1.42 8.94
N PHE A 96 -18.46 -0.39 8.20
CA PHE A 96 -17.19 0.30 8.35
C PHE A 96 -17.42 1.81 8.40
N ILE A 97 -17.05 2.43 9.50
CA ILE A 97 -17.19 3.86 9.74
C ILE A 97 -15.80 4.46 9.86
N LYS A 98 -15.44 5.35 8.95
CA LYS A 98 -14.19 6.11 8.98
C LYS A 98 -14.44 7.46 9.63
N PHE A 99 -13.66 7.77 10.65
CA PHE A 99 -13.70 9.06 11.33
C PHE A 99 -12.97 10.15 10.55
N PRO A 100 -13.36 11.44 10.76
CA PRO A 100 -12.71 12.57 10.14
C PRO A 100 -11.19 12.60 10.42
N ASP A 101 -10.41 12.86 9.42
CA ASP A 101 -8.97 13.09 9.54
C ASP A 101 -8.56 14.41 8.85
N ARG A 102 -7.28 14.78 8.96
CA ARG A 102 -6.74 16.00 8.37
C ARG A 102 -6.99 16.12 6.85
N TRP A 103 -6.99 15.00 6.14
CA TRP A 103 -7.08 14.95 4.68
C TRP A 103 -8.50 14.67 4.19
N GLU A 104 -9.28 14.00 5.01
CA GLU A 104 -10.68 13.70 4.78
C GLU A 104 -11.49 14.11 6.01
N PRO A 105 -11.80 15.41 6.15
CA PRO A 105 -12.50 15.93 7.33
C PRO A 105 -14.00 15.61 7.29
N VAL A 106 -14.36 14.39 6.90
CA VAL A 106 -15.73 13.91 6.76
C VAL A 106 -15.91 12.58 7.48
N LEU A 107 -17.12 12.34 7.99
CA LEU A 107 -17.51 11.04 8.50
C LEU A 107 -17.99 10.18 7.33
N SER A 108 -17.40 9.02 7.11
CA SER A 108 -17.86 8.11 6.05
C SER A 108 -18.28 6.77 6.64
N ALA A 109 -19.47 6.29 6.25
CA ALA A 109 -19.99 4.99 6.61
C ALA A 109 -20.21 4.15 5.37
N LYS A 110 -19.74 2.91 5.41
CA LYS A 110 -19.89 1.92 4.33
C LYS A 110 -20.41 0.62 4.90
N TRP A 111 -21.29 -0.02 4.17
CA TRP A 111 -21.72 -1.38 4.52
C TRP A 111 -21.82 -2.26 3.29
N ARG A 112 -21.59 -3.54 3.51
CA ARG A 112 -21.66 -4.57 2.48
C ARG A 112 -22.87 -5.47 2.72
N ILE A 113 -23.69 -5.57 1.69
CA ILE A 113 -24.82 -6.50 1.64
C ILE A 113 -24.45 -7.61 0.64
N PRO A 114 -24.61 -8.91 0.98
CA PRO A 114 -24.36 -9.99 0.04
C PRO A 114 -25.22 -9.83 -1.21
N ASN A 115 -24.64 -10.14 -2.36
CA ASN A 115 -25.30 -10.07 -3.67
C ASN A 115 -25.77 -8.67 -4.12
N ALA A 116 -25.42 -7.60 -3.41
CA ALA A 116 -25.56 -6.25 -3.92
C ALA A 116 -24.40 -5.94 -4.87
N GLU A 117 -24.68 -5.39 -6.04
CA GLU A 117 -23.65 -5.02 -7.03
C GLU A 117 -22.69 -3.95 -6.51
N GLU A 118 -23.16 -3.09 -5.61
CA GLU A 118 -22.37 -2.00 -5.04
C GLU A 118 -22.37 -2.01 -3.50
N SER A 119 -21.24 -1.61 -2.91
CA SER A 119 -21.19 -1.30 -1.48
C SER A 119 -21.86 0.05 -1.22
N HIS A 120 -22.87 0.07 -0.35
CA HIS A 120 -23.49 1.32 0.06
C HIS A 120 -22.48 2.18 0.83
N SER A 121 -22.30 3.43 0.40
CA SER A 121 -21.40 4.39 1.03
C SER A 121 -22.15 5.70 1.26
N HIS A 122 -22.08 6.20 2.48
CA HIS A 122 -22.63 7.49 2.86
C HIS A 122 -21.56 8.35 3.50
N VAL A 123 -21.54 9.62 3.16
CA VAL A 123 -20.57 10.58 3.67
C VAL A 123 -21.31 11.78 4.23
N PHE A 124 -20.86 12.23 5.39
CA PHE A 124 -21.51 13.30 6.14
C PHE A 124 -20.52 14.38 6.50
N ASN A 125 -21.01 15.61 6.48
CA ASN A 125 -20.32 16.72 7.10
C ASN A 125 -20.41 16.57 8.64
N PRO A 126 -19.31 16.40 9.35
CA PRO A 126 -19.35 16.13 10.78
C PRO A 126 -19.80 17.29 11.65
N ILE A 127 -19.97 18.51 11.07
CA ILE A 127 -20.42 19.72 11.77
C ILE A 127 -21.93 19.77 11.86
N ASN A 128 -22.59 19.60 10.72
CA ASN A 128 -24.04 19.82 10.59
C ASN A 128 -24.84 18.53 10.27
N GLY A 129 -24.14 17.42 10.01
CA GLY A 129 -24.78 16.16 9.67
C GLY A 129 -25.29 16.04 8.24
N ASP A 130 -25.09 17.07 7.41
CA ASP A 130 -25.55 17.02 6.03
C ASP A 130 -24.83 15.91 5.25
N GLN A 131 -25.62 15.11 4.54
CA GLN A 131 -25.08 14.10 3.68
C GLN A 131 -24.44 14.72 2.44
N ILE A 132 -23.15 14.43 2.24
CA ILE A 132 -22.38 14.87 1.08
C ILE A 132 -22.57 13.88 -0.05
N ASN A 133 -22.80 14.36 -1.26
CA ASN A 133 -22.91 13.49 -2.43
C ASN A 133 -21.58 12.74 -2.66
N ASN A 134 -21.63 11.41 -2.69
CA ASN A 134 -20.46 10.55 -2.90
C ASN A 134 -19.71 10.89 -4.21
N ASN A 135 -20.46 11.25 -5.26
CA ASN A 135 -19.85 11.64 -6.55
C ASN A 135 -19.00 12.91 -6.44
N ALA A 136 -19.31 13.79 -5.49
CA ALA A 136 -18.50 14.99 -5.23
C ALA A 136 -17.17 14.67 -4.50
N LEU A 137 -17.03 13.45 -3.96
CA LEU A 137 -15.85 12.97 -3.23
C LEU A 137 -14.97 12.02 -4.05
N SER A 138 -15.45 11.58 -5.20
CA SER A 138 -14.69 10.68 -6.08
C SER A 138 -13.59 11.45 -6.79
N SER A 139 -12.39 11.47 -6.21
CA SER A 139 -11.19 11.84 -6.97
C SER A 139 -10.76 10.62 -7.77
N GLU A 140 -11.36 10.44 -8.93
CA GLU A 140 -10.98 9.36 -9.84
C GLU A 140 -9.49 9.41 -10.20
N PHE A 141 -8.93 10.60 -10.39
CA PHE A 141 -7.55 10.78 -10.78
C PHE A 141 -6.56 10.17 -9.77
N ALA A 142 -6.66 10.53 -8.49
CA ALA A 142 -5.77 9.99 -7.46
C ALA A 142 -5.95 8.47 -7.26
N HIS A 143 -7.20 7.99 -7.38
CA HIS A 143 -7.51 6.57 -7.33
C HIS A 143 -6.93 5.82 -8.53
N HIS A 144 -7.05 6.34 -9.74
CA HIS A 144 -6.49 5.72 -10.95
C HIS A 144 -4.97 5.59 -10.88
N LEU A 145 -4.26 6.60 -10.35
CA LEU A 145 -2.82 6.49 -10.15
C LEU A 145 -2.45 5.32 -9.22
N TYR A 146 -3.15 5.18 -8.11
CA TYR A 146 -2.96 4.06 -7.20
C TYR A 146 -3.26 2.71 -7.86
N VAL A 147 -4.36 2.61 -8.60
CA VAL A 147 -4.79 1.41 -9.31
C VAL A 147 -3.77 0.99 -10.38
N TRP A 148 -3.21 1.97 -11.12
CA TRP A 148 -2.17 1.71 -12.11
C TRP A 148 -0.81 1.37 -11.49
N HIS A 149 -0.51 1.83 -10.28
CA HIS A 149 0.70 1.41 -9.58
C HIS A 149 0.75 -0.12 -9.36
N PHE A 150 -0.38 -0.72 -9.09
CA PHE A 150 -0.51 -2.18 -8.93
C PHE A 150 -0.91 -2.91 -10.23
N LEU A 151 -1.01 -2.21 -11.35
CA LEU A 151 -1.51 -2.74 -12.63
C LEU A 151 -2.87 -3.41 -12.52
N HIS A 152 -3.71 -3.03 -11.55
CA HIS A 152 -5.04 -3.62 -11.33
C HIS A 152 -5.97 -3.63 -12.56
N PRO A 153 -5.90 -2.69 -13.52
CA PRO A 153 -6.70 -2.79 -14.74
C PRO A 153 -6.37 -4.00 -15.62
N LEU A 154 -5.22 -4.64 -15.38
CA LEU A 154 -4.82 -5.84 -16.10
C LEU A 154 -5.23 -7.11 -15.34
N PRO A 155 -5.64 -8.17 -16.04
CA PRO A 155 -5.82 -9.48 -15.40
C PRO A 155 -4.53 -9.89 -14.67
N MET A 156 -4.64 -10.33 -13.41
CA MET A 156 -3.48 -10.66 -12.57
C MET A 156 -2.45 -9.52 -12.43
N GLY A 157 -2.88 -8.25 -12.48
CA GLY A 157 -2.00 -7.09 -12.54
C GLY A 157 -0.96 -7.05 -11.43
N ILE A 158 -1.34 -7.34 -10.18
CA ILE A 158 -0.41 -7.39 -9.05
C ILE A 158 0.69 -8.46 -9.22
N ASN A 159 0.36 -9.58 -9.84
CA ASN A 159 1.33 -10.65 -10.11
C ASN A 159 2.30 -10.24 -11.24
N ILE A 160 1.77 -9.57 -12.26
CA ILE A 160 2.58 -8.98 -13.34
C ILE A 160 3.53 -7.93 -12.76
N ALA A 161 3.04 -7.06 -11.87
CA ALA A 161 3.87 -6.07 -11.18
C ALA A 161 4.98 -6.75 -10.35
N GLY A 162 4.66 -7.83 -9.64
CA GLY A 162 5.64 -8.63 -8.91
C GLY A 162 6.69 -9.31 -9.80
N ALA A 163 6.29 -9.84 -10.95
CA ALA A 163 7.23 -10.41 -11.93
C ALA A 163 8.16 -9.32 -12.51
N ILE A 164 7.64 -8.13 -12.79
CA ILE A 164 8.44 -6.98 -13.21
C ILE A 164 9.43 -6.58 -12.11
N ALA A 165 9.00 -6.54 -10.84
CA ALA A 165 9.87 -6.25 -9.70
C ALA A 165 10.99 -7.29 -9.55
N LEU A 166 10.71 -8.57 -9.76
CA LEU A 166 11.72 -9.64 -9.75
C LEU A 166 12.75 -9.46 -10.86
N ILE A 167 12.30 -9.16 -12.09
CA ILE A 167 13.22 -8.86 -13.21
C ILE A 167 14.05 -7.62 -12.87
N TRP A 168 13.43 -6.58 -12.33
CA TRP A 168 14.13 -5.37 -11.90
C TRP A 168 15.19 -5.65 -10.82
N PHE A 169 14.87 -6.49 -9.84
CA PHE A 169 15.84 -6.95 -8.84
C PHE A 169 17.04 -7.67 -9.48
N ALA A 170 16.79 -8.57 -10.41
CA ALA A 170 17.85 -9.25 -11.16
C ALA A 170 18.69 -8.27 -12.00
N LEU A 171 18.06 -7.24 -12.57
CA LEU A 171 18.76 -6.15 -13.28
C LEU A 171 19.65 -5.34 -12.34
N ALA A 172 19.22 -5.06 -11.12
CA ALA A 172 20.05 -4.39 -10.13
C ALA A 172 21.31 -5.21 -9.80
N ILE A 173 21.16 -6.52 -9.57
CA ILE A 173 22.28 -7.44 -9.32
C ILE A 173 23.24 -7.47 -10.52
N SER A 174 22.71 -7.65 -11.73
CA SER A 174 23.54 -7.69 -12.95
C SER A 174 24.27 -6.37 -13.20
N GLY A 175 23.60 -5.24 -12.92
CA GLY A 175 24.21 -3.89 -13.02
C GLY A 175 25.37 -3.71 -12.06
N VAL A 176 25.23 -4.15 -10.81
CA VAL A 176 26.32 -4.18 -9.81
C VAL A 176 27.47 -5.03 -10.30
N TYR A 177 27.18 -6.26 -10.75
CA TYR A 177 28.23 -7.17 -11.24
C TYR A 177 29.02 -6.58 -12.41
N MET A 178 28.35 -6.01 -13.40
CA MET A 178 29.01 -5.41 -14.58
C MET A 178 29.83 -4.18 -14.25
N ASN A 179 29.39 -3.37 -13.26
CA ASN A 179 30.02 -2.09 -12.92
C ASN A 179 30.88 -2.16 -11.66
N ARG A 180 31.11 -3.33 -11.05
CA ARG A 180 31.84 -3.47 -9.77
C ARG A 180 33.18 -2.76 -9.72
N ASN A 181 33.91 -2.72 -10.83
CA ASN A 181 35.22 -2.07 -10.91
C ASN A 181 35.14 -0.55 -11.21
N LYS A 182 33.95 -0.04 -11.51
CA LYS A 182 33.73 1.37 -11.91
C LYS A 182 32.89 2.15 -10.88
N PHE A 183 32.44 1.52 -9.80
CA PHE A 183 31.56 2.13 -8.81
C PHE A 183 32.10 3.48 -8.30
N ILE A 184 33.34 3.53 -7.82
CA ILE A 184 33.95 4.77 -7.31
C ILE A 184 34.50 5.65 -8.44
N PRO A 185 35.24 5.10 -9.44
CA PRO A 185 35.81 5.92 -10.51
C PRO A 185 34.79 6.74 -11.32
N GLN A 186 33.57 6.26 -11.48
CA GLN A 186 32.54 6.96 -12.25
C GLN A 186 32.15 8.31 -11.65
N PHE A 187 32.18 8.46 -10.32
CA PHE A 187 31.92 9.73 -9.64
C PHE A 187 33.06 10.74 -9.78
N LYS A 188 34.29 10.27 -9.98
CA LYS A 188 35.45 11.13 -10.18
C LYS A 188 35.56 11.66 -11.60
N SER A 189 34.93 11.02 -12.57
CA SER A 189 35.02 11.40 -13.98
C SER A 189 33.90 12.35 -14.39
N TRP A 190 33.74 13.48 -13.71
CA TRP A 190 32.84 14.55 -14.09
C TRP A 190 33.35 15.25 -15.34
N ARG A 191 33.28 14.61 -16.48
CA ARG A 191 33.55 15.24 -17.78
C ARG A 191 32.25 15.41 -18.51
N VAL A 192 32.09 16.54 -19.20
CA VAL A 192 30.97 16.78 -20.08
C VAL A 192 30.96 15.72 -21.16
N ARG A 193 30.07 14.75 -21.04
CA ARG A 193 29.86 13.69 -22.02
C ARG A 193 28.69 14.09 -22.91
N LYS A 194 28.70 13.68 -24.17
CA LYS A 194 27.63 13.97 -25.13
C LYS A 194 27.06 12.66 -25.72
N GLY A 195 25.81 12.72 -26.14
CA GLY A 195 25.16 11.61 -26.84
C GLY A 195 25.07 10.33 -26.00
N ARG A 196 25.31 9.18 -26.60
CA ARG A 196 25.19 7.85 -25.96
C ARG A 196 26.10 7.70 -24.74
N ALA A 197 27.26 8.31 -24.73
CA ALA A 197 28.19 8.25 -23.60
C ALA A 197 27.63 8.97 -22.36
N PHE A 198 26.88 10.05 -22.56
CA PHE A 198 26.19 10.76 -21.49
C PHE A 198 25.03 9.92 -20.93
N GLN A 199 24.20 9.34 -21.82
CA GLN A 199 23.08 8.49 -21.41
C GLN A 199 23.53 7.26 -20.60
N SER A 200 24.58 6.58 -21.06
CA SER A 200 25.17 5.45 -20.34
C SER A 200 25.75 5.86 -19.00
N TRP A 201 26.41 7.01 -18.92
CA TRP A 201 26.97 7.53 -17.68
C TRP A 201 25.88 7.91 -16.68
N ILE A 202 24.82 8.65 -17.10
CA ILE A 202 23.73 9.04 -16.22
C ILE A 202 22.95 7.81 -15.72
N HIS A 203 22.72 6.82 -16.58
CA HIS A 203 22.11 5.55 -16.19
C HIS A 203 22.93 4.86 -15.09
N THR A 204 24.23 4.74 -15.26
CA THR A 204 25.09 4.05 -14.30
C THR A 204 25.20 4.82 -12.98
N VAL A 205 25.35 6.15 -13.04
CA VAL A 205 25.45 6.99 -11.83
C VAL A 205 24.15 7.00 -11.06
N SER A 206 23.01 7.22 -11.74
CA SER A 206 21.68 7.19 -11.11
C SER A 206 21.39 5.84 -10.48
N ALA A 207 21.62 4.74 -11.23
CA ALA A 207 21.41 3.40 -10.71
C ALA A 207 22.29 3.08 -9.50
N THR A 208 23.51 3.63 -9.43
CA THR A 208 24.41 3.44 -8.28
C THR A 208 23.92 4.21 -7.06
N ILE A 209 23.48 5.46 -7.23
CA ILE A 209 22.97 6.29 -6.13
C ILE A 209 21.67 5.68 -5.55
N THR A 210 20.79 5.23 -6.43
CA THR A 210 19.49 4.67 -6.03
C THR A 210 19.53 3.16 -5.76
N LEU A 211 20.70 2.54 -5.76
CA LEU A 211 20.88 1.09 -5.61
C LEU A 211 20.17 0.51 -4.36
N PRO A 212 20.27 1.11 -3.17
CA PRO A 212 19.52 0.60 -2.01
C PRO A 212 18.01 0.55 -2.23
N LEU A 213 17.45 1.56 -2.91
CA LEU A 213 16.02 1.60 -3.24
C LEU A 213 15.64 0.52 -4.26
N HIS A 214 16.51 0.26 -5.26
CA HIS A 214 16.28 -0.83 -6.21
C HIS A 214 16.20 -2.19 -5.52
N PHE A 215 17.04 -2.44 -4.52
CA PHE A 215 16.98 -3.68 -3.73
C PHE A 215 15.70 -3.75 -2.89
N ILE A 216 15.37 -2.68 -2.17
CA ILE A 216 14.17 -2.63 -1.33
C ILE A 216 12.91 -2.85 -2.19
N TYR A 217 12.74 -2.06 -3.24
CA TYR A 217 11.54 -2.16 -4.09
C TYR A 217 11.49 -3.46 -4.91
N GLY A 218 12.64 -3.97 -5.36
CA GLY A 218 12.71 -5.25 -6.05
C GLY A 218 12.27 -6.41 -5.15
N ILE A 219 12.74 -6.45 -3.90
CA ILE A 219 12.37 -7.49 -2.93
C ILE A 219 10.90 -7.34 -2.51
N THR A 220 10.51 -6.16 -2.05
CA THR A 220 9.13 -5.94 -1.55
C THR A 220 8.09 -6.09 -2.64
N GLY A 221 8.33 -5.55 -3.84
CA GLY A 221 7.42 -5.70 -4.98
C GLY A 221 7.27 -7.15 -5.41
N THR A 222 8.37 -7.92 -5.42
CA THR A 222 8.34 -9.37 -5.69
C THR A 222 7.52 -10.11 -4.62
N TYR A 223 7.75 -9.80 -3.34
CA TYR A 223 7.02 -10.42 -2.24
C TYR A 223 5.50 -10.20 -2.36
N PHE A 224 5.06 -8.97 -2.57
CA PHE A 224 3.64 -8.66 -2.73
C PHE A 224 3.02 -9.32 -3.97
N GLY A 225 3.72 -9.32 -5.10
CA GLY A 225 3.22 -9.96 -6.32
C GLY A 225 3.27 -11.49 -6.29
N ALA A 226 4.17 -12.07 -5.52
CA ALA A 226 4.29 -13.52 -5.37
C ALA A 226 3.28 -14.13 -4.38
N GLY A 227 2.58 -13.30 -3.60
CA GLY A 227 1.69 -13.77 -2.54
C GLY A 227 0.66 -14.81 -2.99
N ILE A 228 0.10 -14.64 -4.18
CA ILE A 228 -0.88 -15.60 -4.75
C ILE A 228 -0.27 -16.99 -5.02
N ILE A 229 1.04 -17.09 -5.17
CA ILE A 229 1.76 -18.34 -5.41
C ILE A 229 2.32 -18.87 -4.08
N VAL A 230 2.90 -17.99 -3.29
CA VAL A 230 3.60 -18.34 -2.04
C VAL A 230 2.62 -18.80 -0.96
N ILE A 231 1.48 -18.15 -0.82
CA ILE A 231 0.46 -18.52 0.19
C ILE A 231 -0.05 -19.95 0.00
N PRO A 232 -0.49 -20.37 -1.21
CA PRO A 232 -0.90 -21.77 -1.43
C PRO A 232 0.23 -22.78 -1.19
N ILE A 233 1.48 -22.45 -1.54
CA ILE A 233 2.63 -23.34 -1.32
C ILE A 233 2.90 -23.50 0.18
N ILE A 234 2.88 -22.43 0.96
CA ILE A 234 3.05 -22.51 2.41
C ILE A 234 1.90 -23.29 3.04
N ALA A 235 0.65 -23.05 2.61
CA ALA A 235 -0.51 -23.80 3.08
C ALA A 235 -0.33 -25.29 2.78
N LEU A 236 0.11 -25.66 1.58
CA LEU A 236 0.34 -27.06 1.20
C LEU A 236 1.42 -27.74 2.05
N ILE A 237 2.50 -27.04 2.36
CA ILE A 237 3.65 -27.62 3.07
C ILE A 237 3.41 -27.69 4.59
N ALA A 238 2.80 -26.66 5.18
CA ALA A 238 2.73 -26.49 6.63
C ALA A 238 1.32 -26.67 7.22
N PHE A 239 0.27 -26.66 6.39
CA PHE A 239 -1.13 -26.66 6.81
C PHE A 239 -1.99 -27.62 5.94
N ASP A 240 -1.43 -28.68 5.41
CA ASP A 240 -2.11 -29.70 4.60
C ASP A 240 -2.99 -29.13 3.46
N GLY A 241 -2.61 -27.96 2.94
CA GLY A 241 -3.34 -27.24 1.89
C GLY A 241 -4.43 -26.30 2.41
N ASP A 242 -4.68 -26.22 3.71
CA ASP A 242 -5.68 -25.33 4.30
C ASP A 242 -5.16 -23.88 4.39
N GLN A 243 -5.58 -23.07 3.41
CA GLN A 243 -5.26 -21.64 3.37
C GLN A 243 -6.01 -20.83 4.43
N ILE A 244 -7.14 -21.32 4.94
CA ILE A 244 -7.91 -20.66 5.99
C ILE A 244 -7.15 -20.80 7.31
N GLU A 245 -6.65 -21.99 7.62
CA GLU A 245 -5.85 -22.24 8.80
C GLU A 245 -4.53 -21.43 8.76
N LEU A 246 -3.86 -21.38 7.61
CA LEU A 246 -2.68 -20.52 7.43
C LEU A 246 -3.03 -19.05 7.71
N ARG A 247 -4.15 -18.54 7.19
CA ARG A 247 -4.57 -17.15 7.43
C ARG A 247 -4.88 -16.90 8.90
N LYS A 248 -5.51 -17.84 9.58
CA LYS A 248 -5.73 -17.78 11.04
C LYS A 248 -4.41 -17.73 11.80
N TYR A 249 -3.46 -18.56 11.42
CA TYR A 249 -2.12 -18.58 12.02
C TYR A 249 -1.36 -17.27 11.82
N LEU A 250 -1.44 -16.68 10.62
CA LEU A 250 -0.82 -15.39 10.31
C LEU A 250 -1.60 -14.19 10.87
N SER A 251 -2.87 -14.37 11.21
CA SER A 251 -3.71 -13.35 11.81
C SER A 251 -3.49 -13.35 13.32
N THR A 252 -2.97 -12.26 13.86
CA THR A 252 -2.90 -12.05 15.33
C THR A 252 -4.26 -11.73 15.94
N LYS A 253 -5.31 -11.59 15.11
CA LYS A 253 -6.66 -11.25 15.54
C LYS A 253 -7.43 -12.52 15.88
N SER A 254 -8.02 -12.53 17.07
CA SER A 254 -9.06 -13.51 17.40
C SER A 254 -10.26 -13.27 16.45
N GLU A 255 -10.69 -14.30 15.74
CA GLU A 255 -11.94 -14.20 14.97
C GLU A 255 -13.12 -14.07 15.93
N PRO A 256 -14.09 -13.16 15.63
CA PRO A 256 -15.33 -13.08 16.40
C PRO A 256 -16.02 -14.45 16.47
N LYS A 257 -16.46 -14.85 17.63
CA LYS A 257 -17.22 -16.09 17.80
C LYS A 257 -18.68 -15.85 17.48
N PHE A 258 -19.05 -15.97 16.22
CA PHE A 258 -20.43 -15.86 15.78
C PHE A 258 -21.27 -17.00 16.32
N THR A 259 -22.44 -16.64 16.86
CA THR A 259 -23.39 -17.60 17.44
C THR A 259 -24.42 -18.09 16.42
N ASN A 260 -24.54 -17.40 15.27
CA ASN A 260 -25.60 -17.55 14.28
C ASN A 260 -27.02 -17.27 14.85
N THR A 261 -27.09 -16.68 16.02
CA THR A 261 -28.32 -16.15 16.61
C THR A 261 -28.52 -14.72 16.11
N THR A 262 -29.68 -14.45 15.53
CA THR A 262 -29.95 -13.13 14.94
C THR A 262 -30.59 -12.20 15.96
N VAL A 263 -30.02 -11.00 16.09
CA VAL A 263 -30.52 -9.90 16.89
C VAL A 263 -31.27 -8.88 16.00
N GLU A 264 -32.27 -8.23 16.58
CA GLU A 264 -33.14 -7.35 15.77
C GLU A 264 -32.58 -5.95 15.56
N VAL A 265 -31.81 -5.41 16.47
CA VAL A 265 -31.42 -4.00 16.49
C VAL A 265 -29.90 -3.91 16.71
N ILE A 266 -29.26 -3.02 15.96
CA ILE A 266 -27.89 -2.61 16.22
C ILE A 266 -27.92 -1.57 17.35
N PRO A 267 -27.18 -1.75 18.45
CA PRO A 267 -27.18 -0.78 19.54
C PRO A 267 -26.51 0.54 19.10
N PRO A 268 -26.75 1.63 19.84
CA PRO A 268 -26.03 2.89 19.63
C PRO A 268 -24.52 2.69 19.66
N LEU A 269 -23.80 3.39 18.77
CA LEU A 269 -22.35 3.24 18.59
C LEU A 269 -21.53 4.23 19.41
N ASP A 270 -22.09 5.38 19.80
CA ASP A 270 -21.43 6.39 20.60
C ASP A 270 -20.90 5.88 21.95
N PRO A 271 -21.58 4.97 22.68
CA PRO A 271 -21.06 4.40 23.93
C PRO A 271 -19.71 3.68 23.76
N PHE A 272 -19.46 3.01 22.64
CA PHE A 272 -18.18 2.36 22.35
C PHE A 272 -17.06 3.38 22.10
N ILE A 273 -17.41 4.47 21.42
CA ILE A 273 -16.50 5.59 21.16
C ILE A 273 -16.09 6.28 22.45
N LEU A 274 -17.07 6.60 23.31
CA LEU A 274 -16.85 7.23 24.61
C LEU A 274 -16.03 6.32 25.52
N SER A 275 -16.33 5.02 25.53
CA SER A 275 -15.56 4.03 26.28
C SER A 275 -14.12 3.97 25.79
N THR A 276 -13.87 4.02 24.47
CA THR A 276 -12.50 4.07 23.93
C THR A 276 -11.73 5.28 24.45
N TYR A 277 -12.34 6.47 24.49
CA TYR A 277 -11.70 7.66 25.05
C TYR A 277 -11.44 7.56 26.57
N SER A 278 -12.26 6.82 27.31
CA SER A 278 -12.05 6.60 28.74
C SER A 278 -10.85 5.70 29.02
N VAL A 279 -10.60 4.70 28.15
CA VAL A 279 -9.50 3.73 28.30
C VAL A 279 -8.20 4.26 27.68
N VAL A 280 -8.30 5.00 26.58
CA VAL A 280 -7.17 5.62 25.87
C VAL A 280 -7.41 7.13 25.72
N PRO A 281 -7.09 7.91 26.76
CA PRO A 281 -7.27 9.35 26.74
C PRO A 281 -6.44 9.99 25.59
N ARG A 282 -7.03 10.92 24.86
CA ARG A 282 -6.44 11.59 23.68
C ARG A 282 -6.20 10.69 22.47
N ALA A 283 -6.82 9.53 22.41
CA ALA A 283 -6.81 8.72 21.19
C ALA A 283 -7.42 9.50 20.04
N LYS A 284 -6.79 9.41 18.87
CA LYS A 284 -7.38 9.86 17.62
C LYS A 284 -8.06 8.67 16.96
N LEU A 285 -9.38 8.71 16.88
CA LEU A 285 -10.14 7.63 16.24
C LEU A 285 -9.83 7.59 14.73
N LEU A 286 -9.61 6.39 14.21
CA LEU A 286 -9.33 6.14 12.80
C LEU A 286 -10.58 5.59 12.10
N TYR A 287 -11.06 4.45 12.58
CA TYR A 287 -12.27 3.82 12.07
C TYR A 287 -12.88 2.84 13.08
N LEU A 288 -14.16 2.55 12.90
CA LEU A 288 -14.90 1.52 13.58
C LEU A 288 -15.33 0.48 12.56
N SER A 289 -15.16 -0.79 12.89
CA SER A 289 -15.52 -1.92 12.03
C SER A 289 -16.38 -2.90 12.80
N ILE A 290 -17.49 -3.32 12.20
CA ILE A 290 -18.40 -4.32 12.78
C ILE A 290 -18.64 -5.41 11.71
N GLN A 291 -18.41 -6.67 12.09
CA GLN A 291 -18.68 -7.81 11.23
C GLN A 291 -19.98 -8.48 11.68
N LYS A 292 -20.85 -8.83 10.71
CA LYS A 292 -22.16 -9.45 10.95
C LYS A 292 -22.94 -8.74 12.07
N PRO A 293 -23.30 -7.47 11.91
CA PRO A 293 -23.82 -6.62 12.98
C PRO A 293 -25.11 -7.16 13.63
N PHE A 294 -25.82 -8.05 12.96
CA PHE A 294 -27.05 -8.69 13.47
C PHE A 294 -26.83 -10.09 14.08
N ASP A 295 -25.57 -10.52 14.25
CA ASP A 295 -25.25 -11.73 15.01
C ASP A 295 -25.04 -11.38 16.48
N GLU A 296 -25.60 -12.16 17.41
CA GLU A 296 -25.45 -11.94 18.86
C GLU A 296 -23.98 -11.90 19.30
N GLY A 297 -23.12 -12.70 18.65
CA GLY A 297 -21.69 -12.73 18.87
C GLY A 297 -20.90 -11.64 18.13
N ALA A 298 -21.56 -10.65 17.51
CA ALA A 298 -20.90 -9.59 16.78
C ALA A 298 -19.96 -8.75 17.67
N GLU A 299 -18.82 -8.38 17.10
CA GLU A 299 -17.85 -7.52 17.75
C GLU A 299 -17.71 -6.19 17.04
N ALA A 300 -17.59 -5.11 17.83
CA ALA A 300 -17.27 -3.78 17.36
C ALA A 300 -15.79 -3.50 17.64
N HIS A 301 -15.03 -3.20 16.62
CA HIS A 301 -13.60 -2.92 16.67
C HIS A 301 -13.36 -1.45 16.41
N VAL A 302 -12.90 -0.72 17.43
CA VAL A 302 -12.57 0.71 17.34
C VAL A 302 -11.07 0.85 17.20
N TYR A 303 -10.62 1.32 16.06
CA TYR A 303 -9.21 1.55 15.75
C TYR A 303 -8.84 3.00 16.04
N PHE A 304 -7.71 3.19 16.68
CA PHE A 304 -7.24 4.51 17.10
C PHE A 304 -5.72 4.68 16.91
N GLU A 305 -5.30 5.92 16.91
CA GLU A 305 -3.90 6.35 16.97
C GLU A 305 -3.65 7.00 18.33
N GLU A 306 -2.65 6.54 19.05
CA GLU A 306 -2.24 7.07 20.35
C GLU A 306 -1.49 8.40 20.17
N ALA A 307 -1.30 9.14 21.26
CA ALA A 307 -0.64 10.46 21.23
C ALA A 307 0.83 10.41 20.75
N ASP A 308 1.48 9.27 20.89
CA ASP A 308 2.85 8.98 20.43
C ASP A 308 2.93 8.50 18.99
N GLY A 309 1.77 8.36 18.30
CA GLY A 309 1.66 7.88 16.93
C GLY A 309 1.48 6.35 16.82
N GLY A 310 1.50 5.62 17.93
CA GLY A 310 1.18 4.20 17.95
C GLY A 310 -0.26 3.92 17.54
N ARG A 311 -0.52 2.79 16.91
CA ARG A 311 -1.88 2.37 16.54
C ARG A 311 -2.35 1.27 17.46
N GLY A 312 -3.62 1.36 17.87
CA GLY A 312 -4.25 0.39 18.72
C GLY A 312 -5.67 0.05 18.27
N GLU A 313 -6.25 -0.92 18.95
CA GLU A 313 -7.59 -1.45 18.70
C GLU A 313 -8.28 -1.74 20.02
N ALA A 314 -9.50 -1.23 20.21
CA ALA A 314 -10.37 -1.59 21.31
C ALA A 314 -11.52 -2.46 20.77
N ILE A 315 -11.70 -3.63 21.35
CA ILE A 315 -12.67 -4.65 20.92
C ILE A 315 -13.81 -4.72 21.94
N TYR A 316 -15.02 -4.71 21.45
CA TYR A 316 -16.26 -4.73 22.23
C TYR A 316 -17.18 -5.83 21.75
N ARG A 317 -17.97 -6.42 22.67
CA ARG A 317 -19.15 -7.19 22.29
C ARG A 317 -20.29 -6.25 21.94
N LEU A 318 -20.72 -6.26 20.67
CA LEU A 318 -21.67 -5.27 20.16
C LEU A 318 -23.00 -5.26 20.96
N HIS A 319 -23.50 -6.42 21.36
CA HIS A 319 -24.80 -6.59 21.99
C HIS A 319 -24.75 -6.80 23.52
N GLU A 320 -23.55 -6.86 24.11
CA GLU A 320 -23.38 -7.11 25.55
C GLU A 320 -23.03 -5.86 26.37
N GLY A 321 -22.73 -4.73 25.69
CA GLY A 321 -22.42 -3.45 26.32
C GLY A 321 -21.13 -2.80 25.85
N SER A 322 -20.86 -1.61 26.35
CA SER A 322 -19.73 -0.75 25.90
C SER A 322 -18.46 -0.91 26.73
N GLN A 323 -18.32 -1.99 27.49
CA GLN A 323 -17.03 -2.30 28.14
C GLN A 323 -16.13 -3.05 27.14
N PRO A 324 -14.87 -2.63 26.95
CA PRO A 324 -13.98 -3.33 26.04
C PRO A 324 -13.64 -4.71 26.61
N ILE A 325 -13.73 -5.73 25.77
CA ILE A 325 -13.28 -7.09 26.10
C ILE A 325 -11.77 -7.21 25.94
N ASN A 326 -11.18 -6.37 25.09
CA ASN A 326 -9.75 -6.31 24.88
C ASN A 326 -9.35 -4.92 24.39
N VAL A 327 -8.15 -4.47 24.78
CA VAL A 327 -7.53 -3.24 24.27
C VAL A 327 -6.09 -3.58 23.91
N ILE A 328 -5.79 -3.56 22.62
CA ILE A 328 -4.46 -3.83 22.07
C ILE A 328 -3.82 -2.49 21.79
N LYS A 329 -2.70 -2.20 22.42
CA LYS A 329 -1.88 -1.01 22.18
C LYS A 329 -0.65 -1.34 21.38
N ASN A 330 0.01 -0.33 20.84
CA ASN A 330 1.23 -0.52 20.05
C ASN A 330 2.32 -1.28 20.81
N ASP A 331 2.45 -1.03 22.11
CA ASP A 331 3.43 -1.69 22.98
C ASP A 331 3.14 -3.18 23.22
N ASP A 332 1.90 -3.62 22.98
CA ASP A 332 1.47 -5.02 23.14
C ASP A 332 1.75 -5.85 21.87
N ILE A 333 2.13 -5.20 20.75
CA ILE A 333 2.43 -5.88 19.49
C ILE A 333 3.90 -6.30 19.52
N PRO A 334 4.23 -7.60 19.41
CA PRO A 334 5.61 -8.06 19.37
C PRO A 334 6.42 -7.33 18.29
N ALA A 335 7.59 -6.80 18.66
CA ALA A 335 8.49 -6.12 17.74
C ALA A 335 8.87 -7.08 16.59
N GLY A 336 8.29 -6.88 15.42
CA GLY A 336 8.51 -7.71 14.22
C GLY A 336 7.27 -7.87 13.34
N ILE A 337 6.12 -7.33 13.74
CA ILE A 337 4.85 -7.40 12.99
C ILE A 337 4.36 -6.00 12.54
N ASN A 338 5.12 -4.94 12.84
CA ASN A 338 4.84 -3.56 12.43
C ASN A 338 5.28 -3.29 10.98
#